data_79d4d16a10cb5b4dba4d6c4f3575a43f
#
_entry.id   79d4d16a10cb5b4dba4d6c4f3575a43f
#
_cell.length_a   1.000
_cell.length_b   1.000
_cell.length_c   1.000
_cell.angle_alpha   90.00
_cell.angle_beta   90.00
_cell.angle_gamma   90.00
#
_symmetry.space_group_name_H-M   'P 1'
#
loop_
_entity.id
_entity.type
_entity.pdbx_description
1 polymer ?
#
loop_
_entity_poly.entity_id
_entity_poly.type
_entity_poly.pdbx_seq_one_letter_code
_entity_poly.pdbx_strand_id
1 'polypeptide(L)'
;GTGNTAFRGWPHAEKIALDQEKSEALDSTVYVTLEPCSHFGKTAPCTTQLIKAKVKRVVCPLKDPNPRVHGKGFEILRKNGIIVDNSPILLKEIKNLNQGFITSIEKKRPFIALKLAMSLNGKIATQTKKSNWISGEKSRNFVQLIRSHYDAIMIGTETAFWDNPSLNLRGQFSDLPQPAKIIIDKDL
;
A
#
# COMPACT_ATOMS: atom_id res chain seq x y z
N GLY A 1 -15.56 11.67 7.40
CA GLY A 1 -14.16 11.46 7.77
C GLY A 1 -13.42 10.62 6.77
N THR A 2 -12.14 10.79 6.73
CA THR A 2 -11.24 10.02 5.87
C THR A 2 -10.09 9.45 6.71
N GLY A 3 -9.60 8.29 6.35
CA GLY A 3 -8.47 7.66 7.03
C GLY A 3 -7.61 6.84 6.10
N ASN A 4 -6.32 6.83 6.38
CA ASN A 4 -5.35 5.93 5.75
C ASN A 4 -4.72 5.06 6.83
N THR A 5 -4.51 3.79 6.55
CA THR A 5 -3.75 2.92 7.44
C THR A 5 -2.33 3.46 7.57
N ALA A 6 -1.93 3.78 8.79
CA ALA A 6 -0.59 4.24 9.09
C ALA A 6 0.40 3.06 9.19
N PHE A 7 1.61 3.29 9.71
CA PHE A 7 2.61 2.24 9.88
C PHE A 7 2.12 1.05 10.68
N ARG A 8 2.76 -0.13 10.50
CA ARG A 8 2.43 -1.37 11.22
C ARG A 8 2.25 -1.15 12.72
N GLY A 9 1.03 -1.47 13.20
CA GLY A 9 0.68 -1.38 14.61
C GLY A 9 0.00 -0.10 15.03
N TRP A 10 -0.28 0.80 14.11
CA TRP A 10 -1.05 2.02 14.27
C TRP A 10 -2.53 1.80 13.89
N PRO A 11 -3.42 2.76 14.22
CA PRO A 11 -4.83 2.63 13.89
C PRO A 11 -5.04 2.36 12.39
N HIS A 12 -6.00 1.51 12.08
CA HIS A 12 -6.46 1.30 10.72
C HIS A 12 -7.26 2.50 10.21
N ALA A 13 -7.41 2.62 8.90
CA ALA A 13 -8.09 3.71 8.23
C ALA A 13 -9.50 3.97 8.78
N GLU A 14 -10.25 2.89 9.06
CA GLU A 14 -11.61 2.95 9.61
C GLU A 14 -11.62 3.65 10.97
N LYS A 15 -10.68 3.31 11.85
CA LYS A 15 -10.57 3.94 13.19
C LYS A 15 -10.29 5.44 13.06
N ILE A 16 -9.36 5.82 12.18
CA ILE A 16 -9.01 7.21 11.95
C ILE A 16 -10.22 8.00 11.43
N ALA A 17 -10.95 7.44 10.47
CA ALA A 17 -12.14 8.06 9.92
C ALA A 17 -13.25 8.22 10.98
N LEU A 18 -13.50 7.17 11.78
CA LEU A 18 -14.51 7.20 12.84
C LEU A 18 -14.16 8.21 13.93
N ASP A 19 -12.88 8.35 14.30
CA ASP A 19 -12.44 9.31 15.31
C ASP A 19 -12.65 10.77 14.89
N GLN A 20 -12.62 11.05 13.59
CA GLN A 20 -12.90 12.37 13.03
C GLN A 20 -14.40 12.70 13.14
N GLU A 21 -15.27 11.74 12.83
CA GLU A 21 -16.71 11.96 12.72
C GLU A 21 -17.48 11.78 14.04
N LYS A 22 -16.92 11.07 15.03
CA LYS A 22 -17.53 10.86 16.33
C LYS A 22 -19.03 10.49 16.26
N SER A 23 -19.93 11.40 16.64
CA SER A 23 -21.39 11.20 16.63
C SER A 23 -21.99 11.14 15.22
N GLU A 24 -21.35 11.75 14.21
CA GLU A 24 -21.84 11.78 12.81
C GLU A 24 -21.70 10.42 12.10
N ALA A 25 -20.98 9.47 12.72
CA ALA A 25 -20.87 8.12 12.20
C ALA A 25 -22.18 7.29 12.32
N LEU A 26 -23.09 7.70 13.19
CA LEU A 26 -24.39 7.04 13.37
C LEU A 26 -25.17 7.02 12.04
N ASP A 27 -25.72 5.84 11.67
CA ASP A 27 -26.49 5.60 10.44
C ASP A 27 -25.79 5.96 9.14
N SER A 28 -24.47 6.20 9.18
CA SER A 28 -23.66 6.56 8.02
C SER A 28 -23.35 5.37 7.11
N THR A 29 -22.86 5.67 5.90
CA THR A 29 -22.22 4.69 5.00
C THR A 29 -20.71 4.85 5.05
N VAL A 30 -20.00 3.75 5.29
CA VAL A 30 -18.53 3.70 5.31
C VAL A 30 -18.02 2.99 4.07
N TYR A 31 -17.11 3.62 3.35
CA TYR A 31 -16.43 3.05 2.18
C TYR A 31 -15.03 2.62 2.58
N VAL A 32 -14.69 1.37 2.32
CA VAL A 32 -13.38 0.81 2.63
C VAL A 32 -12.78 0.05 1.44
N THR A 33 -11.49 0.13 1.29
CA THR A 33 -10.78 -0.51 0.17
C THR A 33 -10.46 -1.99 0.41
N LEU A 34 -10.57 -2.45 1.65
CA LEU A 34 -10.31 -3.84 2.04
C LEU A 34 -11.30 -4.25 3.13
N GLU A 35 -11.67 -5.53 3.15
CA GLU A 35 -12.57 -6.09 4.18
C GLU A 35 -12.12 -5.70 5.59
N PRO A 36 -13.01 -5.12 6.42
CA PRO A 36 -12.70 -4.76 7.80
C PRO A 36 -12.25 -5.97 8.63
N CYS A 37 -11.13 -5.83 9.30
CA CYS A 37 -10.56 -6.93 10.08
C CYS A 37 -11.48 -7.36 11.24
N SER A 38 -11.49 -8.69 11.51
CA SER A 38 -12.37 -9.34 12.49
C SER A 38 -11.62 -9.97 13.66
N HIS A 39 -10.30 -9.89 13.68
CA HIS A 39 -9.47 -10.47 14.73
C HIS A 39 -8.75 -9.40 15.53
N PHE A 40 -8.46 -9.68 16.80
CA PHE A 40 -7.61 -8.84 17.62
C PHE A 40 -6.15 -8.99 17.16
N GLY A 41 -5.58 -7.86 16.75
CA GLY A 41 -4.16 -7.71 16.48
C GLY A 41 -3.52 -6.80 17.53
N LYS A 42 -2.73 -5.82 17.08
CA LYS A 42 -2.23 -4.75 17.95
C LYS A 42 -3.33 -3.74 18.32
N THR A 43 -4.40 -3.70 17.56
CA THR A 43 -5.57 -2.84 17.78
C THR A 43 -6.84 -3.69 17.81
N ALA A 44 -7.93 -3.12 18.35
CA ALA A 44 -9.24 -3.76 18.33
C ALA A 44 -9.73 -3.92 16.87
N PRO A 45 -10.48 -5.00 16.55
CA PRO A 45 -11.00 -5.23 15.20
C PRO A 45 -11.79 -4.05 14.65
N CYS A 46 -11.61 -3.72 13.38
CA CYS A 46 -12.38 -2.66 12.71
C CYS A 46 -13.88 -2.97 12.71
N THR A 47 -14.26 -4.25 12.57
CA THR A 47 -15.67 -4.67 12.70
C THR A 47 -16.30 -4.24 14.02
N THR A 48 -15.59 -4.43 15.13
CA THR A 48 -16.07 -4.02 16.48
C THR A 48 -16.26 -2.50 16.56
N GLN A 49 -15.38 -1.73 15.95
CA GLN A 49 -15.44 -0.28 15.96
C GLN A 49 -16.62 0.25 15.12
N LEU A 50 -16.81 -0.31 13.92
CA LEU A 50 -17.94 0.02 13.05
C LEU A 50 -19.29 -0.31 13.71
N ILE A 51 -19.40 -1.47 14.41
CA ILE A 51 -20.59 -1.85 15.16
C ILE A 51 -20.85 -0.87 16.32
N LYS A 52 -19.82 -0.50 17.10
CA LYS A 52 -19.94 0.47 18.18
C LYS A 52 -20.36 1.85 17.69
N ALA A 53 -19.89 2.26 16.54
CA ALA A 53 -20.25 3.52 15.89
C ALA A 53 -21.67 3.49 15.27
N LYS A 54 -22.34 2.32 15.27
CA LYS A 54 -23.67 2.11 14.70
C LYS A 54 -23.79 2.59 13.27
N VAL A 55 -22.79 2.33 12.44
CA VAL A 55 -22.86 2.63 11.01
C VAL A 55 -23.94 1.77 10.37
N LYS A 56 -24.65 2.30 9.38
CA LYS A 56 -25.77 1.61 8.69
C LYS A 56 -25.29 0.69 7.59
N ARG A 57 -24.25 1.10 6.85
CA ARG A 57 -23.79 0.38 5.65
C ARG A 57 -22.27 0.44 5.53
N VAL A 58 -21.69 -0.66 5.07
CA VAL A 58 -20.27 -0.74 4.67
C VAL A 58 -20.19 -1.16 3.21
N VAL A 59 -19.55 -0.34 2.39
CA VAL A 59 -19.25 -0.63 0.98
C VAL A 59 -17.80 -1.06 0.87
N CYS A 60 -17.58 -2.31 0.49
CA CYS A 60 -16.24 -2.90 0.39
C CYS A 60 -16.16 -3.86 -0.79
N PRO A 61 -15.55 -3.44 -1.91
CA PRO A 61 -15.45 -4.28 -3.12
C PRO A 61 -14.45 -5.44 -2.99
N LEU A 62 -13.47 -5.34 -2.11
CA LEU A 62 -12.38 -6.30 -2.00
C LEU A 62 -12.47 -7.11 -0.71
N LYS A 63 -12.72 -8.40 -0.86
CA LYS A 63 -12.63 -9.38 0.23
C LYS A 63 -11.16 -9.59 0.60
N ASP A 64 -10.85 -9.71 1.88
CA ASP A 64 -9.47 -9.94 2.33
C ASP A 64 -8.98 -11.32 1.85
N PRO A 65 -7.84 -11.40 1.14
CA PRO A 65 -7.26 -12.67 0.71
C PRO A 65 -6.71 -13.49 1.90
N ASN A 66 -6.50 -12.88 3.07
CA ASN A 66 -5.99 -13.57 4.25
C ASN A 66 -7.01 -14.54 4.80
N PRO A 67 -6.73 -15.88 4.87
CA PRO A 67 -7.66 -16.88 5.37
C PRO A 67 -8.18 -16.64 6.80
N ARG A 68 -7.46 -15.87 7.60
CA ARG A 68 -7.88 -15.49 8.95
C ARG A 68 -9.05 -14.50 8.96
N VAL A 69 -9.18 -13.70 7.92
CA VAL A 69 -10.24 -12.69 7.73
C VAL A 69 -11.28 -13.19 6.74
N HIS A 70 -10.94 -13.31 5.52
CA HIS A 70 -11.63 -13.87 4.33
C HIS A 70 -13.16 -14.02 4.45
N GLY A 71 -13.89 -12.94 4.52
CA GLY A 71 -15.35 -12.90 4.61
C GLY A 71 -15.89 -12.88 6.04
N LYS A 72 -15.10 -13.20 7.05
CA LYS A 72 -15.53 -13.20 8.46
C LYS A 72 -15.92 -11.81 8.94
N GLY A 73 -15.20 -10.78 8.48
CA GLY A 73 -15.53 -9.39 8.77
C GLY A 73 -16.92 -9.04 8.25
N PHE A 74 -17.22 -9.41 7.02
CA PHE A 74 -18.54 -9.19 6.41
C PHE A 74 -19.66 -9.95 7.14
N GLU A 75 -19.41 -11.19 7.55
CA GLU A 75 -20.38 -11.98 8.31
C GLU A 75 -20.69 -11.34 9.66
N ILE A 76 -19.66 -10.89 10.39
CA ILE A 76 -19.83 -10.22 11.69
C ILE A 76 -20.65 -8.94 11.53
N LEU A 77 -20.34 -8.12 10.54
CA LEU A 77 -21.09 -6.89 10.27
C LEU A 77 -22.56 -7.17 9.96
N ARG A 78 -22.85 -8.14 9.07
CA ARG A 78 -24.24 -8.54 8.72
C ARG A 78 -24.99 -9.07 9.93
N LYS A 79 -24.38 -9.91 10.77
CA LYS A 79 -24.98 -10.44 12.00
C LYS A 79 -25.36 -9.34 13.00
N ASN A 80 -24.70 -8.19 12.92
CA ASN A 80 -24.99 -7.02 13.75
C ASN A 80 -25.87 -5.97 13.05
N GLY A 81 -26.57 -6.36 11.98
CA GLY A 81 -27.55 -5.49 11.29
C GLY A 81 -26.94 -4.46 10.34
N ILE A 82 -25.64 -4.51 10.06
CA ILE A 82 -24.97 -3.61 9.13
C ILE A 82 -25.10 -4.16 7.70
N ILE A 83 -25.57 -3.34 6.78
CA ILE A 83 -25.64 -3.68 5.36
C ILE A 83 -24.22 -3.72 4.78
N VAL A 84 -23.84 -4.87 4.22
CA VAL A 84 -22.54 -5.02 3.56
C VAL A 84 -22.74 -5.13 2.06
N ASP A 85 -22.24 -4.14 1.34
CA ASP A 85 -22.29 -4.04 -0.11
C ASP A 85 -20.90 -4.38 -0.69
N ASN A 86 -20.87 -5.47 -1.45
CA ASN A 86 -19.65 -5.95 -2.11
C ASN A 86 -19.67 -5.66 -3.62
N SER A 87 -20.40 -4.64 -4.08
CA SER A 87 -20.42 -4.23 -5.48
C SER A 87 -18.98 -3.97 -5.98
N PRO A 88 -18.62 -4.41 -7.19
CA PRO A 88 -17.24 -4.34 -7.70
C PRO A 88 -16.84 -2.93 -8.17
N ILE A 89 -17.36 -1.90 -7.52
CA ILE A 89 -17.04 -0.50 -7.80
C ILE A 89 -15.54 -0.27 -7.55
N LEU A 90 -14.83 0.25 -8.54
CA LEU A 90 -13.38 0.53 -8.47
C LEU A 90 -12.52 -0.68 -8.05
N LEU A 91 -13.01 -1.90 -8.29
CA LEU A 91 -12.30 -3.12 -7.84
C LEU A 91 -10.90 -3.24 -8.44
N LYS A 92 -10.70 -2.80 -9.69
CA LYS A 92 -9.39 -2.81 -10.36
C LYS A 92 -8.41 -1.86 -9.68
N GLU A 93 -8.84 -0.64 -9.41
CA GLU A 93 -8.07 0.40 -8.74
C GLU A 93 -7.72 -0.01 -7.32
N ILE A 94 -8.69 -0.56 -6.60
CA ILE A 94 -8.51 -1.07 -5.23
C ILE A 94 -7.55 -2.26 -5.18
N LYS A 95 -7.61 -3.18 -6.15
CA LYS A 95 -6.64 -4.28 -6.26
C LYS A 95 -5.23 -3.76 -6.55
N ASN A 96 -5.10 -2.76 -7.43
CA ASN A 96 -3.81 -2.14 -7.71
C ASN A 96 -3.23 -1.45 -6.46
N LEU A 97 -4.07 -0.75 -5.69
CA LEU A 97 -3.67 -0.11 -4.43
C LEU A 97 -3.15 -1.13 -3.40
N ASN A 98 -3.80 -2.30 -3.32
CA ASN A 98 -3.48 -3.36 -2.37
C ASN A 98 -2.56 -4.45 -2.95
N GLN A 99 -1.95 -4.23 -4.12
CA GLN A 99 -1.22 -5.24 -4.89
C GLN A 99 -0.06 -5.89 -4.09
N GLY A 100 0.67 -5.10 -3.31
CA GLY A 100 1.75 -5.59 -2.44
C GLY A 100 1.22 -6.57 -1.40
N PHE A 101 0.16 -6.18 -0.69
CA PHE A 101 -0.49 -7.00 0.32
C PHE A 101 -1.07 -8.29 -0.29
N ILE A 102 -1.86 -8.18 -1.37
CA ILE A 102 -2.46 -9.33 -2.05
C ILE A 102 -1.38 -10.32 -2.50
N THR A 103 -0.32 -9.82 -3.15
CA THR A 103 0.78 -10.69 -3.62
C THR A 103 1.48 -11.40 -2.47
N SER A 104 1.70 -10.72 -1.34
CA SER A 104 2.37 -11.33 -0.18
C SER A 104 1.55 -12.44 0.45
N ILE A 105 0.23 -12.29 0.51
CA ILE A 105 -0.68 -13.30 1.08
C ILE A 105 -0.89 -14.48 0.13
N GLU A 106 -1.25 -14.20 -1.13
CA GLU A 106 -1.61 -15.24 -2.10
C GLU A 106 -0.41 -15.98 -2.66
N LYS A 107 0.68 -15.27 -2.94
CA LYS A 107 1.87 -15.84 -3.60
C LYS A 107 3.03 -16.09 -2.64
N LYS A 108 2.91 -15.70 -1.37
CA LYS A 108 3.94 -15.86 -0.32
C LYS A 108 5.30 -15.29 -0.74
N ARG A 109 5.30 -14.20 -1.50
CA ARG A 109 6.48 -13.47 -1.94
C ARG A 109 6.19 -11.98 -2.00
N PRO A 110 7.20 -11.10 -1.96
CA PRO A 110 6.99 -9.67 -2.15
C PRO A 110 6.46 -9.36 -3.56
N PHE A 111 5.75 -8.26 -3.68
CA PHE A 111 5.46 -7.63 -4.96
C PHE A 111 6.72 -6.93 -5.47
N ILE A 112 7.13 -7.23 -6.70
CA ILE A 112 8.31 -6.64 -7.31
C ILE A 112 7.88 -5.82 -8.52
N ALA A 113 8.28 -4.55 -8.55
CA ALA A 113 8.13 -3.66 -9.69
C ALA A 113 9.50 -3.33 -10.29
N LEU A 114 9.62 -3.42 -11.60
CA LEU A 114 10.82 -3.02 -12.32
C LEU A 114 10.66 -1.57 -12.80
N LYS A 115 11.61 -0.70 -12.42
CA LYS A 115 11.74 0.67 -12.93
C LYS A 115 13.02 0.81 -13.73
N LEU A 116 12.89 1.20 -14.98
CA LEU A 116 14.03 1.48 -15.85
C LEU A 116 13.99 2.93 -16.35
N ALA A 117 15.17 3.55 -16.48
CA ALA A 117 15.38 4.74 -17.29
C ALA A 117 16.16 4.31 -18.52
N MET A 118 15.59 4.50 -19.70
CA MET A 118 16.16 4.04 -20.98
C MET A 118 16.14 5.17 -22.00
N SER A 119 17.15 5.18 -22.87
CA SER A 119 17.10 5.94 -24.11
C SER A 119 16.09 5.33 -25.10
N LEU A 120 15.77 6.04 -26.17
CA LEU A 120 14.80 5.59 -27.16
C LEU A 120 15.16 4.23 -27.80
N ASN A 121 16.46 3.92 -27.90
CA ASN A 121 16.98 2.64 -28.39
C ASN A 121 17.25 1.62 -27.27
N GLY A 122 16.64 1.78 -26.09
CA GLY A 122 16.66 0.80 -25.02
C GLY A 122 17.95 0.74 -24.19
N LYS A 123 18.83 1.73 -24.27
CA LYS A 123 20.09 1.75 -23.51
C LYS A 123 19.91 2.42 -22.16
N ILE A 124 20.47 1.81 -21.10
CA ILE A 124 20.43 2.31 -19.72
C ILE A 124 21.70 3.09 -19.32
N ALA A 125 22.76 2.98 -20.11
CA ALA A 125 24.03 3.71 -19.95
C ALA A 125 24.76 3.78 -21.28
N THR A 126 25.78 4.63 -21.37
CA THR A 126 26.74 4.65 -22.48
C THR A 126 27.73 3.48 -22.40
N GLN A 127 28.54 3.29 -23.44
CA GLN A 127 29.65 2.30 -23.40
C GLN A 127 30.66 2.58 -22.28
N THR A 128 30.80 3.85 -21.90
CA THR A 128 31.67 4.29 -20.80
C THR A 128 30.98 4.23 -19.42
N LYS A 129 29.86 3.50 -19.32
CA LYS A 129 29.07 3.33 -18.08
C LYS A 129 28.47 4.62 -17.51
N LYS A 130 28.46 5.74 -18.26
CA LYS A 130 27.78 6.96 -17.81
C LYS A 130 26.27 6.85 -18.04
N SER A 131 25.48 7.05 -16.96
CA SER A 131 24.02 6.95 -16.96
C SER A 131 23.30 8.29 -16.72
N ASN A 132 24.00 9.36 -16.41
CA ASN A 132 23.44 10.67 -16.02
C ASN A 132 23.29 11.59 -17.25
N TRP A 133 22.16 12.21 -17.54
CA TRP A 133 20.78 11.95 -17.07
C TRP A 133 19.97 11.51 -18.28
N ILE A 134 19.44 10.30 -18.27
CA ILE A 134 18.62 9.78 -19.39
C ILE A 134 17.21 10.37 -19.36
N SER A 135 16.66 10.60 -18.15
CA SER A 135 15.33 11.15 -17.95
C SER A 135 15.36 12.58 -17.42
N GLY A 136 14.33 13.36 -17.78
CA GLY A 136 14.18 14.73 -17.33
C GLY A 136 13.86 14.84 -15.83
N GLU A 137 13.95 16.07 -15.28
CA GLU A 137 13.75 16.34 -13.87
C GLU A 137 12.37 15.94 -13.36
N LYS A 138 11.31 16.24 -14.12
CA LYS A 138 9.93 15.84 -13.76
C LYS A 138 9.80 14.33 -13.56
N SER A 139 10.41 13.54 -14.43
CA SER A 139 10.42 12.07 -14.32
C SER A 139 11.21 11.62 -13.10
N ARG A 140 12.34 12.26 -12.78
CA ARG A 140 13.13 11.94 -11.58
C ARG A 140 12.38 12.28 -10.30
N ASN A 141 11.62 13.39 -10.27
CA ASN A 141 10.76 13.74 -9.14
C ASN A 141 9.61 12.75 -8.99
N PHE A 142 8.99 12.31 -10.08
CA PHE A 142 7.96 11.28 -10.06
C PHE A 142 8.50 9.93 -9.53
N VAL A 143 9.76 9.59 -9.80
CA VAL A 143 10.39 8.40 -9.24
C VAL A 143 10.49 8.47 -7.71
N GLN A 144 10.62 9.65 -7.10
CA GLN A 144 10.58 9.77 -5.64
C GLN A 144 9.21 9.41 -5.07
N LEU A 145 8.13 9.82 -5.74
CA LEU A 145 6.77 9.39 -5.39
C LEU A 145 6.61 7.87 -5.52
N ILE A 146 7.04 7.28 -6.65
CA ILE A 146 6.98 5.81 -6.81
C ILE A 146 7.74 5.13 -5.69
N ARG A 147 8.97 5.58 -5.41
CA ARG A 147 9.84 5.01 -4.39
C ARG A 147 9.23 5.05 -2.98
N SER A 148 8.47 6.11 -2.64
CA SER A 148 7.82 6.23 -1.34
C SER A 148 6.72 5.20 -1.09
N HIS A 149 6.27 4.50 -2.13
CA HIS A 149 5.25 3.44 -2.03
C HIS A 149 5.83 2.03 -1.85
N TYR A 150 7.16 1.89 -1.75
CA TYR A 150 7.83 0.60 -1.63
C TYR A 150 8.67 0.52 -0.35
N ASP A 151 8.65 -0.65 0.29
CA ASP A 151 9.40 -0.92 1.51
C ASP A 151 10.91 -1.06 1.26
N ALA A 152 11.31 -1.41 0.03
CA ALA A 152 12.71 -1.62 -0.35
C ALA A 152 13.02 -1.19 -1.78
N ILE A 153 14.27 -0.83 -2.02
CA ILE A 153 14.82 -0.58 -3.36
C ILE A 153 15.95 -1.59 -3.59
N MET A 154 15.88 -2.26 -4.72
CA MET A 154 16.83 -3.29 -5.10
C MET A 154 17.61 -2.87 -6.35
N ILE A 155 18.94 -3.03 -6.31
CA ILE A 155 19.83 -2.79 -7.45
C ILE A 155 20.85 -3.95 -7.57
N GLY A 156 21.43 -4.11 -8.74
CA GLY A 156 22.55 -5.02 -8.95
C GLY A 156 23.89 -4.42 -8.54
N THR A 157 24.89 -5.26 -8.35
CA THR A 157 26.27 -4.90 -7.96
C THR A 157 26.90 -3.86 -8.89
N GLU A 158 26.76 -4.02 -10.21
CA GLU A 158 27.35 -3.06 -11.15
C GLU A 158 26.75 -1.65 -10.97
N THR A 159 25.43 -1.54 -10.77
CA THR A 159 24.78 -0.25 -10.49
C THR A 159 25.28 0.34 -9.18
N ALA A 160 25.46 -0.50 -8.15
CA ALA A 160 25.99 -0.03 -6.87
C ALA A 160 27.42 0.48 -7.02
N PHE A 161 28.25 -0.22 -7.77
CA PHE A 161 29.66 0.12 -7.97
C PHE A 161 29.86 1.39 -8.81
N TRP A 162 29.20 1.48 -9.97
CA TRP A 162 29.40 2.57 -10.92
C TRP A 162 28.68 3.85 -10.54
N ASP A 163 27.44 3.75 -10.06
CA ASP A 163 26.61 4.92 -9.78
C ASP A 163 26.68 5.35 -8.30
N ASN A 164 27.13 4.48 -7.39
CA ASN A 164 27.12 4.70 -5.94
C ASN A 164 25.86 5.45 -5.45
N PRO A 165 24.67 4.95 -5.75
CA PRO A 165 23.44 5.72 -5.56
C PRO A 165 23.02 5.73 -4.09
N SER A 166 22.61 6.88 -3.57
CA SER A 166 22.12 6.99 -2.19
C SER A 166 20.86 6.18 -1.91
N LEU A 167 20.03 5.92 -2.93
CA LEU A 167 18.75 5.17 -2.87
C LEU A 167 17.74 5.71 -1.85
N ASN A 168 17.91 6.94 -1.39
CA ASN A 168 17.05 7.58 -0.40
C ASN A 168 15.83 8.25 -1.05
N LEU A 169 14.79 8.46 -0.25
CA LEU A 169 13.75 9.44 -0.52
C LEU A 169 14.32 10.85 -0.34
N ARG A 170 13.96 11.76 -1.24
CA ARG A 170 14.48 13.14 -1.27
C ARG A 170 13.35 14.14 -1.57
N GLY A 171 13.67 15.44 -1.38
CA GLY A 171 12.71 16.52 -1.59
C GLY A 171 11.53 16.43 -0.63
N GLN A 172 10.32 16.60 -1.12
CA GLN A 172 9.10 16.56 -0.32
C GLN A 172 8.79 15.19 0.35
N PHE A 173 9.57 14.16 0.03
CA PHE A 173 9.41 12.81 0.60
C PHE A 173 10.51 12.45 1.60
N SER A 174 11.41 13.39 1.94
CA SER A 174 12.58 13.15 2.83
C SER A 174 12.19 12.69 4.22
N ASP A 175 11.05 13.18 4.73
CA ASP A 175 10.57 12.92 6.08
C ASP A 175 9.80 11.60 6.21
N LEU A 176 9.55 10.93 5.09
CA LEU A 176 8.93 9.61 5.09
C LEU A 176 9.97 8.53 5.48
N PRO A 177 9.50 7.38 6.01
CA PRO A 177 10.37 6.24 6.27
C PRO A 177 11.17 5.86 5.04
N GLN A 178 12.48 5.72 5.23
CA GLN A 178 13.38 5.38 4.15
C GLN A 178 13.25 3.90 3.78
N PRO A 179 13.20 3.57 2.47
CA PRO A 179 13.13 2.19 2.03
C PRO A 179 14.43 1.43 2.35
N ALA A 180 14.31 0.14 2.62
CA ALA A 180 15.47 -0.73 2.77
C ALA A 180 16.26 -0.78 1.45
N LYS A 181 17.59 -0.83 1.54
CA LYS A 181 18.48 -0.90 0.38
C LYS A 181 18.94 -2.34 0.20
N ILE A 182 18.71 -2.90 -0.98
CA ILE A 182 19.07 -4.28 -1.31
C ILE A 182 20.01 -4.25 -2.51
N ILE A 183 21.17 -4.89 -2.37
CA ILE A 183 22.10 -5.11 -3.49
C ILE A 183 22.10 -6.59 -3.80
N ILE A 184 21.83 -6.94 -5.06
CA ILE A 184 21.98 -8.32 -5.53
C ILE A 184 23.41 -8.49 -5.97
N ASP A 185 24.14 -9.31 -5.23
CA ASP A 185 25.52 -9.68 -5.51
C ASP A 185 25.59 -11.19 -5.74
N LYS A 186 26.30 -11.60 -6.79
CA LYS A 186 26.48 -13.01 -7.14
C LYS A 186 27.69 -13.65 -6.45
N ASP A 187 28.56 -12.83 -5.88
CA ASP A 187 29.85 -13.25 -5.35
C ASP A 187 29.92 -13.19 -3.79
N LEU A 188 28.78 -12.85 -3.14
CA LEU A 188 28.63 -12.88 -1.66
C LEU A 188 28.20 -14.25 -1.18
#